data_1cd284d2cd78698e81f8754ae5882e80
#
_entry.id   1cd284d2cd78698e81f8754ae5882e80
#
_cell.length_a   1.000
_cell.length_b   1.000
_cell.length_c   1.000
_cell.angle_alpha   90.00
_cell.angle_beta   90.00
_cell.angle_gamma   90.00
#
_symmetry.space_group_name_H-M   'P 1'
#
loop_
_entity.id
_entity.type
_entity.pdbx_description
1 polymer ?
#
loop_
_entity_poly.entity_id
_entity_poly.type
_entity_poly.pdbx_seq_one_letter_code
_entity_poly.pdbx_strand_id
1 'polypeptide(L)'
;MTGESDLPDPVVLARVSGARVVHEPANGSGEHTIATEVERAESRLSLARGLMFRRSIPEEFALVLETGQGSLGGPGRQNVHMLFVRFPLDVVWLVDDEVTRVAQLRPWRGFAAARADRILELPAGNATAVEPGDTVQVEHDGR
;
A
#
# COMPACT_ATOMS: atom_id res chain seq x y z
N MET A 1 -5.10 35.60 3.59
CA MET A 1 -5.26 34.81 3.82
C MET A 1 -4.97 33.85 3.25
N THR A 2 -4.66 33.18 3.40
CA THR A 2 -4.36 32.24 2.75
C THR A 2 -5.38 31.34 2.55
N GLY A 3 -5.99 31.30 1.54
CA GLY A 3 -7.13 30.49 1.29
C GLY A 3 -6.91 29.03 1.36
N GLU A 4 -5.70 28.62 1.19
CA GLU A 4 -5.53 27.21 1.13
C GLU A 4 -5.69 26.56 2.48
N SER A 5 -5.52 27.28 3.54
CA SER A 5 -5.71 26.69 4.84
C SER A 5 -7.18 26.41 5.13
N ASP A 6 -8.07 27.03 4.38
CA ASP A 6 -9.49 26.82 4.59
C ASP A 6 -10.04 25.67 3.80
N LEU A 7 -9.28 25.18 2.85
CA LEU A 7 -9.78 24.11 2.00
C LEU A 7 -9.48 22.79 2.63
N PRO A 8 -10.46 21.90 2.69
CA PRO A 8 -10.18 20.57 3.17
C PRO A 8 -9.21 19.92 2.22
N ASP A 9 -8.26 19.21 2.75
CA ASP A 9 -7.36 18.45 1.94
C ASP A 9 -7.98 17.08 1.76
N PRO A 10 -8.54 16.80 0.60
CA PRO A 10 -9.25 15.53 0.42
C PRO A 10 -8.34 14.32 0.45
N VAL A 11 -7.05 14.54 0.23
CA VAL A 11 -6.11 13.40 0.21
C VAL A 11 -5.03 13.69 1.23
N VAL A 12 -5.12 13.01 2.36
CA VAL A 12 -4.15 13.18 3.42
C VAL A 12 -3.23 11.99 3.41
N LEU A 13 -2.06 12.17 2.84
CA LEU A 13 -1.03 11.15 2.79
C LEU A 13 0.13 11.64 3.62
N ALA A 14 0.44 10.91 4.67
CA ALA A 14 1.50 11.32 5.58
C ALA A 14 2.73 10.46 5.35
N ARG A 15 3.84 11.12 5.14
CA ARG A 15 5.12 10.43 5.07
C ARG A 15 5.48 9.94 6.46
N VAL A 16 5.90 8.71 6.55
CA VAL A 16 6.26 8.09 7.83
C VAL A 16 7.77 8.02 7.91
N SER A 17 8.36 8.93 8.70
CA SER A 17 9.81 8.96 8.85
C SER A 17 10.31 7.71 9.55
N GLY A 18 11.41 7.18 9.05
CA GLY A 18 12.05 6.05 9.70
C GLY A 18 11.30 4.74 9.55
N ALA A 19 10.34 4.69 8.62
CA ALA A 19 9.62 3.45 8.38
C ALA A 19 10.16 2.76 7.15
N ARG A 20 10.04 1.45 7.14
CA ARG A 20 10.39 0.66 5.96
C ARG A 20 9.48 -0.54 5.88
N VAL A 21 9.38 -1.11 4.71
CA VAL A 21 8.58 -2.31 4.50
C VAL A 21 9.51 -3.49 4.33
N VAL A 22 9.31 -4.51 5.14
CA VAL A 22 10.19 -5.66 5.19
C VAL A 22 9.41 -6.90 4.78
N HIS A 23 9.97 -7.65 3.86
CA HIS A 23 9.41 -8.89 3.34
C HIS A 23 10.16 -10.07 3.94
N GLU A 24 9.42 -10.98 4.53
CA GLU A 24 9.98 -12.19 5.11
C GLU A 24 9.34 -13.39 4.43
N PRO A 25 10.06 -14.04 3.50
CA PRO A 25 9.49 -15.19 2.81
C PRO A 25 9.17 -16.34 3.75
N ALA A 26 8.08 -17.03 3.46
CA ALA A 26 7.64 -18.15 4.29
C ALA A 26 8.64 -19.29 4.26
N ASN A 27 9.47 -19.35 3.22
CA ASN A 27 10.46 -20.43 3.11
C ASN A 27 11.68 -20.24 4.01
N GLY A 28 11.74 -19.14 4.76
CA GLY A 28 12.83 -18.90 5.68
C GLY A 28 14.11 -18.38 5.06
N SER A 29 14.07 -17.88 3.84
CA SER A 29 15.27 -17.46 3.14
C SER A 29 15.83 -16.12 3.62
N GLY A 30 15.18 -15.47 4.57
CA GLY A 30 15.70 -14.24 5.16
C GLY A 30 14.90 -13.02 4.79
N GLU A 31 15.07 -11.97 5.57
CA GLU A 31 14.34 -10.72 5.38
C GLU A 31 14.92 -9.88 4.28
N HIS A 32 14.04 -9.14 3.60
CA HIS A 32 14.45 -8.17 2.59
C HIS A 32 13.65 -6.90 2.77
N THR A 33 14.32 -5.76 2.70
CA THR A 33 13.62 -4.47 2.72
C THR A 33 13.16 -4.19 1.29
N ILE A 34 11.86 -3.95 1.12
CA ILE A 34 11.32 -3.71 -0.21
C ILE A 34 10.85 -2.28 -0.43
N ALA A 35 10.82 -1.46 0.63
CA ALA A 35 10.53 -0.04 0.49
C ALA A 35 11.11 0.70 1.68
N THR A 36 11.63 1.90 1.42
CA THR A 36 12.19 2.75 2.46
C THR A 36 11.51 4.11 2.50
N GLU A 37 10.72 4.46 1.50
CA GLU A 37 9.96 5.70 1.50
C GLU A 37 8.50 5.36 1.66
N VAL A 38 8.01 5.46 2.88
CA VAL A 38 6.69 4.97 3.23
C VAL A 38 5.75 6.14 3.46
N GLU A 39 4.59 6.09 2.81
CA GLU A 39 3.49 7.02 3.07
C GLU A 39 2.30 6.22 3.53
N ARG A 40 1.46 6.87 4.30
CA ARG A 40 0.26 6.22 4.83
C ARG A 40 -0.95 7.04 4.45
N ALA A 41 -1.99 6.38 3.98
CA ALA A 41 -3.27 7.03 3.70
C ALA A 41 -4.04 7.13 4.99
N GLU A 42 -4.48 8.35 5.34
CA GLU A 42 -5.02 8.62 6.66
C GLU A 42 -6.50 8.85 6.69
N SER A 43 -7.14 9.01 5.57
CA SER A 43 -8.57 9.27 5.55
C SER A 43 -9.24 8.34 4.56
N ARG A 44 -10.57 8.24 4.68
CA ARG A 44 -11.31 7.42 3.72
C ARG A 44 -11.14 7.91 2.30
N LEU A 45 -11.05 9.22 2.14
CA LEU A 45 -10.90 9.76 0.81
C LEU A 45 -9.52 9.46 0.25
N SER A 46 -8.48 9.54 1.09
CA SER A 46 -7.15 9.19 0.62
C SER A 46 -7.02 7.71 0.33
N LEU A 47 -7.75 6.85 1.07
CA LEU A 47 -7.79 5.44 0.71
C LEU A 47 -8.37 5.24 -0.69
N ALA A 48 -9.46 5.96 -0.99
CA ALA A 48 -10.11 5.82 -2.28
C ALA A 48 -9.25 6.35 -3.41
N ARG A 49 -8.49 7.42 -3.16
CA ARG A 49 -7.70 8.02 -4.21
C ARG A 49 -6.32 7.40 -4.37
N GLY A 50 -5.74 6.94 -3.26
CA GLY A 50 -4.43 6.29 -3.33
C GLY A 50 -3.43 7.09 -4.13
N LEU A 51 -2.95 6.53 -5.22
CA LEU A 51 -1.95 7.16 -6.07
C LEU A 51 -2.52 7.80 -7.32
N MET A 52 -3.83 8.02 -7.36
CA MET A 52 -4.46 8.65 -8.51
C MET A 52 -3.85 10.03 -8.75
N PHE A 53 -3.70 10.37 -10.02
CA PHE A 53 -3.24 11.68 -10.49
C PHE A 53 -1.78 11.98 -10.26
N ARG A 54 -1.02 11.09 -9.62
CA ARG A 54 0.42 11.33 -9.49
C ARG A 54 1.11 11.06 -10.80
N ARG A 55 2.21 11.75 -11.03
CA ARG A 55 3.02 11.53 -12.24
C ARG A 55 3.95 10.33 -12.08
N SER A 56 4.47 10.16 -10.89
CA SER A 56 5.42 9.09 -10.63
C SER A 56 5.54 8.88 -9.13
N ILE A 57 6.20 7.81 -8.76
CA ILE A 57 6.54 7.53 -7.37
C ILE A 57 8.02 7.15 -7.31
N PRO A 58 8.68 7.38 -6.17
CA PRO A 58 10.07 6.97 -6.03
C PRO A 58 10.23 5.46 -6.14
N GLU A 59 11.42 5.02 -6.51
CA GLU A 59 11.67 3.59 -6.67
C GLU A 59 11.51 2.80 -5.39
N GLU A 60 11.75 3.43 -4.25
CA GLU A 60 11.72 2.72 -2.97
C GLU A 60 10.48 3.07 -2.16
N PHE A 61 9.43 3.40 -2.87
CA PHE A 61 8.20 3.90 -2.29
C PHE A 61 7.23 2.78 -1.94
N ALA A 62 6.47 2.97 -0.87
CA ALA A 62 5.30 2.16 -0.59
C ALA A 62 4.22 3.04 0.01
N LEU A 63 3.01 2.87 -0.48
CA LEU A 63 1.84 3.48 0.14
C LEU A 63 1.14 2.42 0.97
N VAL A 64 0.91 2.73 2.23
CA VAL A 64 0.25 1.82 3.17
C VAL A 64 -1.19 2.28 3.35
N LEU A 65 -2.12 1.38 3.05
CA LEU A 65 -3.55 1.65 3.17
C LEU A 65 -4.11 0.75 4.25
N GLU A 66 -4.52 1.35 5.38
CA GLU A 66 -5.13 0.58 6.45
C GLU A 66 -6.61 0.53 6.16
N THR A 67 -7.12 -0.65 5.84
CA THR A 67 -8.49 -0.77 5.38
C THR A 67 -9.47 -1.11 6.50
N GLY A 68 -8.96 -1.48 7.67
CA GLY A 68 -9.81 -1.73 8.82
C GLY A 68 -10.57 -3.03 8.73
N GLN A 69 -11.61 -3.11 9.54
CA GLN A 69 -12.41 -4.31 9.66
C GLN A 69 -13.57 -4.27 8.70
N GLY A 70 -13.99 -5.43 8.26
CA GLY A 70 -15.22 -5.55 7.52
C GLY A 70 -16.42 -5.40 8.43
N SER A 71 -17.61 -5.44 7.84
CA SER A 71 -18.83 -5.20 8.59
C SER A 71 -19.10 -6.26 9.65
N LEU A 72 -18.50 -7.42 9.52
CA LEU A 72 -18.71 -8.48 10.52
C LEU A 72 -17.53 -8.62 11.47
N GLY A 73 -16.66 -7.59 11.51
CA GLY A 73 -15.59 -7.55 12.47
C GLY A 73 -14.31 -8.24 12.05
N GLY A 74 -14.25 -8.79 10.86
CA GLY A 74 -13.02 -9.39 10.34
C GLY A 74 -12.55 -8.67 9.09
N PRO A 75 -11.39 -9.04 8.56
CA PRO A 75 -10.90 -8.42 7.34
C PRO A 75 -11.86 -8.69 6.19
N GLY A 76 -12.19 -7.65 5.45
CA GLY A 76 -13.11 -7.77 4.34
C GLY A 76 -12.38 -7.79 3.01
N ARG A 77 -13.16 -7.97 1.95
CA ARG A 77 -12.64 -7.94 0.60
C ARG A 77 -12.36 -6.51 0.21
N GLN A 78 -11.14 -6.25 -0.23
CA GLN A 78 -10.68 -4.91 -0.57
C GLN A 78 -10.32 -4.84 -2.03
N ASN A 79 -10.91 -3.90 -2.74
CA ASN A 79 -10.70 -3.71 -4.17
C ASN A 79 -9.64 -2.65 -4.41
N VAL A 80 -8.81 -2.88 -5.41
CA VAL A 80 -7.88 -1.86 -5.87
C VAL A 80 -8.12 -1.68 -7.36
N HIS A 81 -8.32 -0.44 -7.80
CA HIS A 81 -8.47 -0.12 -9.20
C HIS A 81 -7.38 0.87 -9.60
N MET A 82 -7.11 0.93 -10.89
CA MET A 82 -6.03 1.76 -11.42
C MET A 82 -6.54 2.97 -12.19
N LEU A 83 -7.80 3.35 -12.00
CA LEU A 83 -8.34 4.55 -12.67
C LEU A 83 -7.51 5.75 -12.27
N PHE A 84 -7.06 6.51 -13.23
CA PHE A 84 -6.23 7.71 -13.03
C PHE A 84 -4.87 7.43 -12.40
N VAL A 85 -4.43 6.18 -12.37
CA VAL A 85 -3.07 5.84 -11.96
C VAL A 85 -2.26 5.63 -13.22
N ARG A 86 -1.18 6.38 -13.36
CA ARG A 86 -0.45 6.51 -14.61
C ARG A 86 0.69 5.53 -14.80
N PHE A 87 1.00 4.74 -13.79
CA PHE A 87 2.13 3.82 -13.85
C PHE A 87 1.69 2.49 -13.25
N PRO A 88 2.35 1.40 -13.64
CA PRO A 88 1.98 0.11 -13.09
C PRO A 88 2.39 0.00 -11.63
N LEU A 89 1.66 -0.81 -10.88
CA LEU A 89 1.91 -1.01 -9.47
C LEU A 89 1.94 -2.48 -9.14
N ASP A 90 2.77 -2.83 -8.16
CA ASP A 90 2.63 -4.08 -7.45
C ASP A 90 1.77 -3.79 -6.23
N VAL A 91 0.75 -4.61 -6.02
CA VAL A 91 -0.16 -4.45 -4.91
C VAL A 91 -0.12 -5.72 -4.07
N VAL A 92 0.00 -5.53 -2.75
CA VAL A 92 0.09 -6.64 -1.80
C VAL A 92 -1.05 -6.50 -0.80
N TRP A 93 -1.89 -7.53 -0.70
CA TRP A 93 -2.98 -7.57 0.27
C TRP A 93 -2.53 -8.39 1.47
N LEU A 94 -2.75 -7.85 2.67
CA LEU A 94 -2.28 -8.46 3.91
C LEU A 94 -3.42 -8.60 4.91
N VAL A 95 -3.40 -9.72 5.64
CA VAL A 95 -4.22 -9.90 6.83
C VAL A 95 -3.26 -10.25 7.95
N ASP A 96 -3.20 -9.43 8.99
CA ASP A 96 -2.26 -9.62 10.11
C ASP A 96 -0.84 -9.85 9.60
N ASP A 97 -0.42 -9.00 8.67
CA ASP A 97 0.91 -9.02 8.06
C ASP A 97 1.18 -10.22 7.17
N GLU A 98 0.24 -11.13 7.01
CA GLU A 98 0.42 -12.26 6.11
C GLU A 98 -0.17 -11.95 4.74
N VAL A 99 0.57 -12.24 3.69
CA VAL A 99 0.16 -11.93 2.32
C VAL A 99 -0.96 -12.86 1.89
N THR A 100 -2.08 -12.28 1.48
CA THR A 100 -3.19 -13.05 0.93
C THR A 100 -3.19 -13.02 -0.58
N ARG A 101 -2.65 -11.95 -1.18
CA ARG A 101 -2.56 -11.86 -2.63
C ARG A 101 -1.52 -10.84 -3.02
N VAL A 102 -0.88 -11.06 -4.16
CA VAL A 102 0.01 -10.09 -4.81
C VAL A 102 -0.43 -10.00 -6.26
N ALA A 103 -0.51 -8.79 -6.78
CA ALA A 103 -0.87 -8.61 -8.18
C ALA A 103 -0.12 -7.40 -8.74
N GLN A 104 0.30 -7.51 -10.00
CA GLN A 104 0.84 -6.37 -10.70
C GLN A 104 -0.27 -5.81 -11.57
N LEU A 105 -0.61 -4.55 -11.36
CA LEU A 105 -1.76 -3.94 -12.01
C LEU A 105 -1.30 -2.91 -13.03
N ARG A 106 -1.93 -2.95 -14.19
CA ARG A 106 -1.60 -2.04 -15.29
C ARG A 106 -2.23 -0.67 -15.06
N PRO A 107 -1.57 0.38 -15.55
CA PRO A 107 -2.13 1.73 -15.41
C PRO A 107 -3.51 1.78 -16.05
N TRP A 108 -4.36 2.57 -15.47
CA TRP A 108 -5.71 2.90 -15.95
C TRP A 108 -6.69 1.74 -15.96
N ARG A 109 -6.25 0.52 -16.19
CA ARG A 109 -7.16 -0.61 -16.41
C ARG A 109 -7.11 -1.68 -15.35
N GLY A 110 -6.05 -1.74 -14.58
CA GLY A 110 -5.88 -2.82 -13.63
C GLY A 110 -6.93 -2.81 -12.55
N PHE A 111 -7.28 -4.01 -12.08
CA PHE A 111 -8.25 -4.17 -11.02
C PHE A 111 -8.02 -5.52 -10.39
N ALA A 112 -8.05 -5.56 -9.06
CA ALA A 112 -7.97 -6.82 -8.34
C ALA A 112 -8.53 -6.62 -6.95
N ALA A 113 -8.86 -7.72 -6.30
CA ALA A 113 -9.43 -7.68 -4.97
C ALA A 113 -8.98 -8.89 -4.18
N ALA A 114 -8.88 -8.73 -2.87
CA ALA A 114 -8.57 -9.83 -1.97
C ALA A 114 -8.95 -9.41 -0.56
N ARG A 115 -8.95 -10.35 0.35
CA ARG A 115 -9.18 -10.05 1.75
C ARG A 115 -7.97 -9.33 2.31
N ALA A 116 -8.20 -8.28 3.06
CA ALA A 116 -7.09 -7.53 3.64
C ALA A 116 -7.57 -6.62 4.76
N ASP A 117 -6.69 -6.43 5.74
CA ASP A 117 -6.81 -5.33 6.68
C ASP A 117 -5.78 -4.26 6.36
N ARG A 118 -4.86 -4.55 5.46
CA ARG A 118 -3.85 -3.60 5.01
C ARG A 118 -3.48 -3.92 3.57
N ILE A 119 -3.29 -2.88 2.79
CA ILE A 119 -2.84 -3.02 1.40
C ILE A 119 -1.59 -2.17 1.22
N LEU A 120 -0.64 -2.69 0.46
CA LEU A 120 0.55 -1.93 0.09
C LEU A 120 0.57 -1.74 -1.41
N GLU A 121 0.91 -0.52 -1.84
CA GLU A 121 1.10 -0.22 -3.25
C GLU A 121 2.53 0.21 -3.46
N LEU A 122 3.21 -0.47 -4.36
CA LEU A 122 4.62 -0.24 -4.64
C LEU A 122 4.84 -0.09 -6.15
N PRO A 123 5.97 0.48 -6.56
CA PRO A 123 6.30 0.47 -7.99
C PRO A 123 6.34 -0.95 -8.51
N ALA A 124 5.91 -1.13 -9.74
CA ALA A 124 5.89 -2.45 -10.36
C ALA A 124 7.29 -3.06 -10.33
N GLY A 125 7.37 -4.31 -9.92
CA GLY A 125 8.63 -5.03 -9.82
C GLY A 125 9.18 -5.12 -8.41
N ASN A 126 8.74 -4.26 -7.51
CA ASN A 126 9.31 -4.25 -6.15
C ASN A 126 8.76 -5.34 -5.25
N ALA A 127 7.65 -5.95 -5.62
CA ALA A 127 7.10 -7.07 -4.86
C ALA A 127 7.13 -8.37 -5.66
N THR A 128 8.01 -8.46 -6.64
CA THR A 128 8.06 -9.64 -7.51
C THR A 128 8.35 -10.92 -6.72
N ALA A 129 9.14 -10.82 -5.67
CA ALA A 129 9.49 -12.00 -4.88
C ALA A 129 8.47 -12.31 -3.78
N VAL A 130 7.48 -11.46 -3.59
CA VAL A 130 6.49 -11.65 -2.53
C VAL A 130 5.41 -12.62 -3.00
N GLU A 131 5.08 -13.58 -2.13
CA GLU A 131 4.09 -14.61 -2.45
C GLU A 131 3.07 -14.73 -1.35
N PRO A 132 1.86 -15.21 -1.66
CA PRO A 132 0.88 -15.48 -0.61
C PRO A 132 1.47 -16.43 0.44
N GLY A 133 1.20 -16.13 1.69
CA GLY A 133 1.76 -16.88 2.82
C GLY A 133 3.01 -16.26 3.41
N ASP A 134 3.66 -15.36 2.66
CA ASP A 134 4.81 -14.63 3.21
C ASP A 134 4.33 -13.59 4.22
N THR A 135 5.27 -13.07 5.00
CA THR A 135 4.99 -11.98 5.94
C THR A 135 5.58 -10.69 5.37
N VAL A 136 4.80 -9.63 5.45
CA VAL A 136 5.27 -8.30 5.07
C VAL A 136 4.86 -7.33 6.16
N GLN A 137 5.83 -6.62 6.72
CA GLN A 137 5.59 -5.74 7.86
C GLN A 137 6.12 -4.35 7.58
N VAL A 138 5.47 -3.37 8.19
CA VAL A 138 5.97 -2.00 8.20
C VAL A 138 6.70 -1.84 9.54
N GLU A 139 8.00 -1.66 9.47
CA GLU A 139 8.84 -1.52 10.66
C GLU A 139 9.28 -0.09 10.81
N HIS A 140 9.45 0.34 12.05
CA HIS A 140 9.91 1.69 12.35
C HIS A 140 11.29 1.63 12.94
N ASP A 141 12.13 2.59 12.52
CA ASP A 141 13.48 2.69 13.05
C ASP A 141 13.46 3.03 14.50
N GLY A 142 14.39 2.51 15.17
CA GLY A 142 14.82 3.09 16.35
C GLY A 142 13.89 3.03 17.51
N ARG A 143 13.17 2.33 17.46
CA ARG A 143 12.59 2.38 18.58
C ARG A 143 11.58 2.15 18.68
#